data_bfd87fb71c23533219b93d04f226f5b4
#
_entry.id   bfd87fb71c23533219b93d04f226f5b4
#
_cell.length_a   1.000
_cell.length_b   1.000
_cell.length_c   1.000
_cell.angle_alpha   90.00
_cell.angle_beta   90.00
_cell.angle_gamma   90.00
#
_symmetry.space_group_name_H-M   'P 1'
#
loop_
_entity.id
_entity.type
_entity.pdbx_description
1 polymer ?
#
loop_
_entity_poly.entity_id
_entity_poly.type
_entity_poly.pdbx_seq_one_letter_code
_entity_poly.pdbx_strand_id
1 'polypeptide(L)'
;MAKAKTLIKGNYAIAEAAIRAGCTFFAGYPITPQSEIPEYMSSRMPEIGGVFVQTESEIAGISMIYGAAACGRRAMTSSSGPGFSLMQEGISYMASAQVPCVIVDVTRYGCGLGDINPAQGDYLQLAKNGGHGDYRCVVLTPGSLQECVDFMPLAFEIAEKYRNPVIVAPDGSIGQMVESVDFPDDITKHDIDKYDWTIHHTRGEKHKTFCPDFYYDITLDESVELVKAKIDAMEKNEARAEEFMTEDAELVLVSYGTTSRIVKEAVTEARKIAPTYSYTTGAGYPRVSNIIDIAEKALAGELKEV
;
A
#
# COMPACT_ATOMS: atom_id res chain seq x y z
N MET A 1 28.63 10.46 -13.17
CA MET A 1 27.60 11.30 -13.82
C MET A 1 26.34 11.10 -13.00
N ALA A 2 25.58 12.17 -12.70
CA ALA A 2 24.28 12.00 -12.05
C ALA A 2 23.37 11.18 -12.97
N LYS A 3 22.63 10.21 -12.40
CA LYS A 3 21.65 9.40 -13.12
C LYS A 3 20.59 10.32 -13.72
N ALA A 4 20.19 10.08 -14.96
CA ALA A 4 19.13 10.85 -15.60
C ALA A 4 17.79 10.46 -14.98
N LYS A 5 17.09 11.43 -14.39
CA LYS A 5 15.72 11.22 -13.88
C LYS A 5 14.76 11.00 -15.04
N THR A 6 13.75 10.17 -14.81
CA THR A 6 12.71 9.88 -15.78
C THR A 6 11.49 10.77 -15.50
N LEU A 7 11.10 11.59 -16.47
CA LEU A 7 9.86 12.37 -16.43
C LEU A 7 8.69 11.44 -16.75
N ILE A 8 7.78 11.22 -15.80
CA ILE A 8 6.74 10.21 -15.92
C ILE A 8 5.46 10.62 -15.15
N LYS A 9 4.32 10.10 -15.58
CA LYS A 9 3.02 10.24 -14.89
C LYS A 9 2.96 9.32 -13.67
N GLY A 10 2.33 9.76 -12.58
CA GLY A 10 2.29 9.04 -11.30
C GLY A 10 1.80 7.60 -11.41
N ASN A 11 0.65 7.37 -12.05
CA ASN A 11 0.13 6.02 -12.25
C ASN A 11 1.10 5.10 -13.02
N TYR A 12 1.79 5.62 -14.03
CA TYR A 12 2.83 4.86 -14.77
C TYR A 12 4.06 4.63 -13.90
N ALA A 13 4.44 5.59 -13.07
CA ALA A 13 5.57 5.45 -12.15
C ALA A 13 5.33 4.33 -11.13
N ILE A 14 4.13 4.26 -10.56
CA ILE A 14 3.69 3.19 -9.64
C ILE A 14 3.79 1.83 -10.33
N ALA A 15 3.26 1.71 -11.56
CA ALA A 15 3.28 0.46 -12.32
C ALA A 15 4.70 0.01 -12.64
N GLU A 16 5.57 0.90 -13.15
CA GLU A 16 6.97 0.58 -13.43
C GLU A 16 7.75 0.23 -12.15
N ALA A 17 7.51 0.96 -11.04
CA ALA A 17 8.15 0.66 -9.77
C ALA A 17 7.77 -0.72 -9.24
N ALA A 18 6.50 -1.14 -9.38
CA ALA A 18 6.05 -2.48 -9.03
C ALA A 18 6.77 -3.56 -9.85
N ILE A 19 6.90 -3.35 -11.16
CA ILE A 19 7.63 -4.26 -12.06
C ILE A 19 9.10 -4.37 -11.61
N ARG A 20 9.75 -3.24 -11.36
CA ARG A 20 11.15 -3.23 -10.87
C ARG A 20 11.30 -3.86 -9.50
N ALA A 21 10.27 -3.78 -8.67
CA ALA A 21 10.20 -4.50 -7.40
C ALA A 21 9.93 -6.01 -7.56
N GLY A 22 9.90 -6.54 -8.77
CA GLY A 22 9.72 -7.98 -9.02
C GLY A 22 8.26 -8.45 -9.04
N CYS A 23 7.30 -7.55 -9.25
CA CYS A 23 5.91 -7.92 -9.51
C CYS A 23 5.83 -8.67 -10.85
N THR A 24 5.32 -9.91 -10.83
CA THR A 24 5.19 -10.77 -12.00
C THR A 24 3.76 -11.19 -12.31
N PHE A 25 2.80 -10.74 -11.51
CA PHE A 25 1.38 -11.02 -11.73
C PHE A 25 0.54 -9.80 -11.40
N PHE A 26 -0.24 -9.34 -12.36
CA PHE A 26 -1.23 -8.28 -12.18
C PHE A 26 -2.59 -8.77 -12.67
N ALA A 27 -3.62 -8.59 -11.85
CA ALA A 27 -5.01 -8.78 -12.25
C ALA A 27 -5.83 -7.61 -11.71
N GLY A 28 -6.65 -6.97 -12.57
CA GLY A 28 -7.42 -5.82 -12.14
C GLY A 28 -8.51 -5.42 -13.11
N TYR A 29 -9.42 -4.58 -12.61
CA TYR A 29 -10.52 -3.98 -13.36
C TYR A 29 -10.27 -2.48 -13.51
N PRO A 30 -10.47 -1.89 -14.70
CA PRO A 30 -10.20 -0.47 -14.91
C PRO A 30 -11.24 0.41 -14.23
N ILE A 31 -10.76 1.38 -13.45
CA ILE A 31 -11.57 2.42 -12.79
C ILE A 31 -10.77 3.72 -12.71
N THR A 32 -11.40 4.88 -12.99
CA THR A 32 -10.76 6.19 -12.85
C THR A 32 -10.62 6.56 -11.36
N PRO A 33 -9.46 7.14 -10.90
CA PRO A 33 -8.36 7.67 -11.69
C PRO A 33 -7.12 6.75 -11.81
N GLN A 34 -7.24 5.44 -11.62
CA GLN A 34 -6.11 4.51 -11.66
C GLN A 34 -5.91 3.79 -13.01
N SER A 35 -6.75 4.04 -14.02
CA SER A 35 -6.82 3.26 -15.26
C SER A 35 -5.50 3.14 -16.01
N GLU A 36 -4.58 4.10 -15.86
CA GLU A 36 -3.26 4.04 -16.48
C GLU A 36 -2.34 2.97 -15.85
N ILE A 37 -2.62 2.52 -14.61
CA ILE A 37 -1.86 1.41 -14.00
C ILE A 37 -2.08 0.12 -14.80
N PRO A 38 -3.32 -0.40 -14.98
CA PRO A 38 -3.54 -1.58 -15.81
C PRO A 38 -3.15 -1.37 -17.28
N GLU A 39 -3.30 -0.17 -17.84
CA GLU A 39 -2.83 0.15 -19.18
C GLU A 39 -1.32 -0.09 -19.30
N TYR A 40 -0.52 0.46 -18.40
CA TYR A 40 0.93 0.27 -18.37
C TYR A 40 1.30 -1.19 -18.15
N MET A 41 0.66 -1.85 -17.19
CA MET A 41 0.89 -3.25 -16.87
C MET A 41 0.58 -4.17 -18.05
N SER A 42 -0.48 -3.87 -18.82
CA SER A 42 -0.85 -4.68 -20.00
C SER A 42 0.23 -4.73 -21.07
N SER A 43 0.98 -3.63 -21.21
CA SER A 43 2.09 -3.51 -22.14
C SER A 43 3.38 -4.14 -21.58
N ARG A 44 3.74 -3.84 -20.35
CA ARG A 44 5.04 -4.17 -19.78
C ARG A 44 5.15 -5.60 -19.22
N MET A 45 4.07 -6.17 -18.65
CA MET A 45 4.11 -7.52 -18.09
C MET A 45 4.54 -8.59 -19.10
N PRO A 46 4.02 -8.62 -20.35
CA PRO A 46 4.50 -9.58 -21.35
C PRO A 46 6.00 -9.45 -21.67
N GLU A 47 6.55 -8.22 -21.67
CA GLU A 47 7.97 -7.98 -21.98
C GLU A 47 8.92 -8.59 -20.95
N ILE A 48 8.48 -8.69 -19.68
CA ILE A 48 9.27 -9.28 -18.58
C ILE A 48 8.93 -10.74 -18.30
N GLY A 49 8.06 -11.37 -19.12
CA GLY A 49 7.57 -12.73 -18.87
C GLY A 49 6.58 -12.83 -17.69
N GLY A 50 6.00 -11.71 -17.30
CA GLY A 50 4.94 -11.61 -16.29
C GLY A 50 3.56 -11.91 -16.88
N VAL A 51 2.55 -11.90 -16.01
CA VAL A 51 1.14 -12.15 -16.37
C VAL A 51 0.31 -10.90 -16.09
N PHE A 52 -0.43 -10.47 -17.08
CA PHE A 52 -1.48 -9.44 -16.97
C PHE A 52 -2.84 -10.03 -17.27
N VAL A 53 -3.81 -9.77 -16.42
CA VAL A 53 -5.22 -10.16 -16.64
C VAL A 53 -6.12 -8.96 -16.37
N GLN A 54 -6.89 -8.57 -17.39
CA GLN A 54 -8.02 -7.68 -17.17
C GLN A 54 -9.23 -8.54 -16.75
N THR A 55 -9.74 -8.27 -15.56
CA THR A 55 -10.85 -9.02 -14.98
C THR A 55 -12.19 -8.36 -15.29
N GLU A 56 -13.29 -9.09 -15.10
CA GLU A 56 -14.65 -8.56 -15.26
C GLU A 56 -15.13 -7.77 -14.05
N SER A 57 -14.42 -7.86 -12.92
CA SER A 57 -14.71 -7.12 -11.68
C SER A 57 -13.51 -7.08 -10.75
N GLU A 58 -13.55 -6.20 -9.77
CA GLU A 58 -12.55 -6.13 -8.70
C GLU A 58 -12.56 -7.38 -7.81
N ILE A 59 -13.73 -8.01 -7.62
CA ILE A 59 -13.87 -9.27 -6.87
C ILE A 59 -13.09 -10.39 -7.56
N ALA A 60 -13.21 -10.50 -8.87
CA ALA A 60 -12.42 -11.46 -9.65
C ALA A 60 -10.92 -11.12 -9.59
N GLY A 61 -10.57 -9.82 -9.68
CA GLY A 61 -9.20 -9.34 -9.58
C GLY A 61 -8.53 -9.77 -8.30
N ILE A 62 -9.11 -9.44 -7.15
CA ILE A 62 -8.52 -9.81 -5.84
C ILE A 62 -8.46 -11.33 -5.63
N SER A 63 -9.44 -12.08 -6.16
CA SER A 63 -9.43 -13.55 -6.09
C SER A 63 -8.28 -14.16 -6.90
N MET A 64 -7.98 -13.61 -8.08
CA MET A 64 -6.83 -14.03 -8.90
C MET A 64 -5.51 -13.68 -8.22
N ILE A 65 -5.42 -12.48 -7.59
CA ILE A 65 -4.26 -12.07 -6.79
C ILE A 65 -4.04 -13.04 -5.64
N TYR A 66 -5.10 -13.45 -4.93
CA TYR A 66 -5.03 -14.43 -3.86
C TYR A 66 -4.38 -15.74 -4.35
N GLY A 67 -4.86 -16.30 -5.45
CA GLY A 67 -4.31 -17.53 -6.02
C GLY A 67 -2.86 -17.40 -6.48
N ALA A 68 -2.52 -16.31 -7.19
CA ALA A 68 -1.16 -16.08 -7.67
C ALA A 68 -0.15 -15.88 -6.53
N ALA A 69 -0.53 -15.12 -5.51
CA ALA A 69 0.30 -14.88 -4.33
C ALA A 69 0.48 -16.15 -3.48
N ALA A 70 -0.57 -16.98 -3.32
CA ALA A 70 -0.47 -18.28 -2.68
C ALA A 70 0.51 -19.23 -3.39
N CYS A 71 0.69 -19.05 -4.71
CA CYS A 71 1.72 -19.77 -5.48
C CYS A 71 3.12 -19.15 -5.36
N GLY A 72 3.32 -18.12 -4.54
CA GLY A 72 4.62 -17.49 -4.28
C GLY A 72 4.99 -16.34 -5.22
N ARG A 73 4.07 -15.85 -6.07
CA ARG A 73 4.36 -14.70 -6.93
C ARG A 73 4.18 -13.38 -6.18
N ARG A 74 5.03 -12.40 -6.46
CA ARG A 74 4.70 -11.01 -6.15
C ARG A 74 3.56 -10.58 -7.05
N ALA A 75 2.37 -10.48 -6.46
CA ALA A 75 1.12 -10.19 -7.14
C ALA A 75 0.56 -8.84 -6.69
N MET A 76 0.01 -8.07 -7.64
CA MET A 76 -0.53 -6.74 -7.41
C MET A 76 -1.86 -6.56 -8.13
N THR A 77 -2.75 -5.79 -7.51
CA THR A 77 -3.93 -5.20 -8.16
C THR A 77 -3.99 -3.71 -7.89
N SER A 78 -4.83 -3.00 -8.61
CA SER A 78 -5.12 -1.59 -8.37
C SER A 78 -6.60 -1.28 -8.54
N SER A 79 -7.10 -0.30 -7.77
CA SER A 79 -8.47 0.17 -7.86
C SER A 79 -8.61 1.59 -7.33
N SER A 80 -9.85 2.03 -7.10
CA SER A 80 -10.23 3.33 -6.55
C SER A 80 -11.64 3.25 -5.95
N GLY A 81 -11.87 3.89 -4.82
CA GLY A 81 -13.21 4.13 -4.27
C GLY A 81 -14.10 2.89 -4.19
N PRO A 82 -15.21 2.85 -4.97
CA PRO A 82 -16.15 1.74 -4.91
C PRO A 82 -15.56 0.41 -5.37
N GLY A 83 -14.56 0.42 -6.25
CA GLY A 83 -13.86 -0.80 -6.65
C GLY A 83 -13.00 -1.36 -5.52
N PHE A 84 -12.34 -0.49 -4.75
CA PHE A 84 -11.64 -0.91 -3.54
C PHE A 84 -12.61 -1.48 -2.50
N SER A 85 -13.83 -0.91 -2.38
CA SER A 85 -14.88 -1.46 -1.51
C SER A 85 -15.27 -2.89 -1.88
N LEU A 86 -15.34 -3.23 -3.18
CA LEU A 86 -15.63 -4.58 -3.65
C LEU A 86 -14.53 -5.61 -3.33
N MET A 87 -13.30 -5.17 -3.12
CA MET A 87 -12.18 -6.07 -2.78
C MET A 87 -12.09 -6.41 -1.29
N GLN A 88 -12.83 -5.76 -0.42
CA GLN A 88 -12.66 -5.83 1.03
C GLN A 88 -12.81 -7.26 1.60
N GLU A 89 -13.72 -8.06 1.07
CA GLU A 89 -13.85 -9.48 1.46
C GLU A 89 -12.58 -10.26 1.09
N GLY A 90 -12.10 -10.11 -0.15
CA GLY A 90 -10.87 -10.76 -0.60
C GLY A 90 -9.64 -10.35 0.21
N ILE A 91 -9.53 -9.07 0.59
CA ILE A 91 -8.47 -8.55 1.46
C ILE A 91 -8.53 -9.22 2.84
N SER A 92 -9.74 -9.32 3.42
CA SER A 92 -9.96 -10.02 4.69
C SER A 92 -9.52 -11.49 4.61
N TYR A 93 -9.88 -12.19 3.54
CA TYR A 93 -9.50 -13.59 3.30
C TYR A 93 -7.98 -13.75 3.18
N MET A 94 -7.31 -12.87 2.42
CA MET A 94 -5.86 -12.92 2.27
C MET A 94 -5.13 -12.63 3.59
N ALA A 95 -5.62 -11.69 4.39
CA ALA A 95 -5.06 -11.37 5.71
C ALA A 95 -5.20 -12.56 6.68
N SER A 96 -6.35 -13.22 6.69
CA SER A 96 -6.62 -14.42 7.49
C SER A 96 -5.77 -15.61 7.02
N ALA A 97 -5.73 -15.88 5.73
CA ALA A 97 -4.94 -16.96 5.14
C ALA A 97 -3.43 -16.68 5.11
N GLN A 98 -3.00 -15.51 5.59
CA GLN A 98 -1.60 -15.07 5.58
C GLN A 98 -0.96 -15.11 4.18
N VAL A 99 -1.65 -14.57 3.18
CA VAL A 99 -1.19 -14.48 1.81
C VAL A 99 -0.82 -13.03 1.48
N PRO A 100 0.45 -12.74 1.17
CA PRO A 100 0.93 -11.38 0.90
C PRO A 100 0.53 -10.92 -0.49
N CYS A 101 0.13 -9.65 -0.62
CA CYS A 101 0.01 -8.96 -1.90
C CYS A 101 0.16 -7.46 -1.73
N VAL A 102 0.29 -6.74 -2.84
CA VAL A 102 0.23 -5.28 -2.86
C VAL A 102 -1.03 -4.84 -3.59
N ILE A 103 -1.74 -3.89 -2.99
CA ILE A 103 -2.95 -3.29 -3.56
C ILE A 103 -2.71 -1.78 -3.67
N VAL A 104 -2.89 -1.23 -4.86
CA VAL A 104 -2.82 0.22 -5.07
C VAL A 104 -4.23 0.77 -5.08
N ASP A 105 -4.54 1.69 -4.18
CA ASP A 105 -5.79 2.44 -4.16
C ASP A 105 -5.53 3.90 -4.50
N VAL A 106 -5.85 4.30 -5.74
CA VAL A 106 -5.75 5.70 -6.14
C VAL A 106 -7.01 6.41 -5.69
N THR A 107 -6.94 7.06 -4.53
CA THR A 107 -8.12 7.56 -3.80
C THR A 107 -8.84 8.69 -4.54
N ARG A 108 -10.17 8.70 -4.46
CA ARG A 108 -11.02 9.68 -5.13
C ARG A 108 -12.14 10.21 -4.23
N TYR A 109 -12.91 11.17 -4.75
CA TYR A 109 -13.95 11.89 -4.02
C TYR A 109 -15.27 11.11 -3.90
N GLY A 110 -15.90 11.23 -2.73
CA GLY A 110 -17.31 10.97 -2.51
C GLY A 110 -17.65 9.57 -2.03
N CYS A 111 -18.90 9.40 -1.62
CA CYS A 111 -19.49 8.12 -1.23
C CYS A 111 -20.30 7.51 -2.39
N GLY A 112 -20.65 6.22 -2.31
CA GLY A 112 -21.31 5.49 -3.37
C GLY A 112 -20.43 5.37 -4.61
N LEU A 113 -20.93 5.75 -5.77
CA LEU A 113 -20.13 5.84 -6.99
C LEU A 113 -19.03 6.92 -6.87
N GLY A 114 -19.30 7.96 -6.11
CA GLY A 114 -18.43 9.12 -5.94
C GLY A 114 -18.23 9.92 -7.21
N ASP A 115 -17.09 10.59 -7.28
CA ASP A 115 -16.65 11.37 -8.44
C ASP A 115 -15.18 11.01 -8.74
N ILE A 116 -14.76 11.22 -9.98
CA ILE A 116 -13.37 10.97 -10.42
C ILE A 116 -12.38 12.03 -9.94
N ASN A 117 -12.86 13.11 -9.33
CA ASN A 117 -12.01 14.17 -8.82
C ASN A 117 -11.08 13.68 -7.71
N PRO A 118 -9.83 14.17 -7.69
CA PRO A 118 -8.86 13.82 -6.67
C PRO A 118 -9.36 14.18 -5.27
N ALA A 119 -9.33 13.22 -4.36
CA ALA A 119 -9.63 13.43 -2.94
C ALA A 119 -9.09 12.26 -2.11
N GLN A 120 -9.13 12.39 -0.80
CA GLN A 120 -8.77 11.34 0.15
C GLN A 120 -10.04 10.66 0.71
N GLY A 121 -11.02 10.37 -0.18
CA GLY A 121 -12.35 9.86 0.21
C GLY A 121 -12.33 8.43 0.75
N ASP A 122 -11.30 7.65 0.43
CA ASP A 122 -11.14 6.26 0.86
C ASP A 122 -10.51 6.11 2.26
N TYR A 123 -10.20 7.23 2.93
CA TYR A 123 -9.51 7.24 4.23
C TYR A 123 -10.09 6.25 5.25
N LEU A 124 -11.41 6.23 5.44
CA LEU A 124 -12.02 5.37 6.45
C LEU A 124 -11.90 3.88 6.12
N GLN A 125 -12.10 3.49 4.86
CA GLN A 125 -11.97 2.09 4.49
C GLN A 125 -10.50 1.62 4.45
N LEU A 126 -9.56 2.53 4.24
CA LEU A 126 -8.12 2.25 4.35
C LEU A 126 -7.69 2.14 5.81
N ALA A 127 -8.07 3.12 6.64
CA ALA A 127 -7.62 3.24 8.02
C ALA A 127 -8.35 2.32 9.00
N LYS A 128 -9.62 2.00 8.73
CA LYS A 128 -10.50 1.23 9.64
C LYS A 128 -10.81 -0.17 9.12
N ASN A 129 -10.38 -0.51 7.92
CA ASN A 129 -10.78 -1.65 7.11
C ASN A 129 -12.26 -1.60 6.72
N GLY A 130 -12.64 -2.35 5.69
CA GLY A 130 -14.02 -2.46 5.23
C GLY A 130 -14.53 -3.91 5.22
N GLY A 131 -13.62 -4.89 5.32
CA GLY A 131 -13.95 -6.29 5.35
C GLY A 131 -14.26 -6.81 6.75
N HIS A 132 -14.68 -8.07 6.81
CA HIS A 132 -15.00 -8.78 8.04
C HIS A 132 -13.74 -9.15 8.84
N GLY A 133 -13.81 -9.06 10.16
CA GLY A 133 -12.79 -9.51 11.11
C GLY A 133 -11.84 -8.42 11.60
N ASP A 134 -10.91 -8.83 12.45
CA ASP A 134 -10.01 -7.94 13.19
C ASP A 134 -8.64 -7.76 12.51
N TYR A 135 -8.53 -8.07 11.21
CA TYR A 135 -7.30 -7.89 10.46
C TYR A 135 -6.92 -6.39 10.36
N ARG A 136 -5.66 -6.14 10.05
CA ARG A 136 -5.15 -4.80 9.71
C ARG A 136 -4.24 -4.93 8.49
N CYS A 137 -4.19 -3.88 7.69
CA CYS A 137 -3.22 -3.73 6.62
C CYS A 137 -2.28 -2.57 6.93
N VAL A 138 -1.03 -2.70 6.53
CA VAL A 138 -0.15 -1.53 6.45
C VAL A 138 -0.59 -0.71 5.25
N VAL A 139 -0.77 0.59 5.44
CA VAL A 139 -1.17 1.55 4.39
C VAL A 139 -0.05 2.56 4.23
N LEU A 140 0.55 2.62 3.05
CA LEU A 140 1.57 3.58 2.67
C LEU A 140 0.92 4.70 1.84
N THR A 141 1.05 5.94 2.29
CA THR A 141 0.38 7.11 1.70
C THR A 141 1.41 8.08 1.14
N PRO A 142 1.87 7.90 -0.11
CA PRO A 142 2.92 8.76 -0.68
C PRO A 142 2.44 10.21 -0.85
N GLY A 143 3.33 11.17 -0.56
CA GLY A 143 3.12 12.60 -0.80
C GLY A 143 3.81 13.11 -2.07
N SER A 144 4.61 12.27 -2.76
CA SER A 144 5.31 12.62 -3.98
C SER A 144 5.39 11.43 -4.95
N LEU A 145 5.74 11.69 -6.22
CA LEU A 145 5.97 10.61 -7.17
C LEU A 145 7.19 9.77 -6.82
N GLN A 146 8.23 10.37 -6.23
CA GLN A 146 9.39 9.60 -5.78
C GLN A 146 9.00 8.63 -4.66
N GLU A 147 8.21 9.08 -3.69
CA GLU A 147 7.69 8.18 -2.65
C GLU A 147 6.81 7.06 -3.23
N CYS A 148 6.03 7.32 -4.29
CA CYS A 148 5.32 6.25 -5.00
C CYS A 148 6.28 5.18 -5.52
N VAL A 149 7.42 5.59 -6.09
CA VAL A 149 8.45 4.68 -6.59
C VAL A 149 9.11 3.90 -5.46
N ASP A 150 9.47 4.59 -4.38
CA ASP A 150 10.21 4.02 -3.25
C ASP A 150 9.32 3.08 -2.39
N PHE A 151 8.03 3.38 -2.29
CA PHE A 151 7.09 2.57 -1.51
C PHE A 151 6.69 1.26 -2.19
N MET A 152 6.82 1.12 -3.50
CA MET A 152 6.45 -0.14 -4.15
C MET A 152 7.33 -1.32 -3.73
N PRO A 153 8.67 -1.26 -3.77
CA PRO A 153 9.51 -2.34 -3.24
C PRO A 153 9.28 -2.55 -1.75
N LEU A 154 9.17 -1.48 -0.96
CA LEU A 154 8.89 -1.53 0.47
C LEU A 154 7.56 -2.24 0.76
N ALA A 155 6.50 -1.98 -0.02
CA ALA A 155 5.20 -2.62 0.13
C ALA A 155 5.28 -4.15 -0.06
N PHE A 156 6.01 -4.62 -1.08
CA PHE A 156 6.22 -6.06 -1.27
C PHE A 156 7.02 -6.69 -0.14
N GLU A 157 8.07 -6.01 0.35
CA GLU A 157 8.88 -6.49 1.46
C GLU A 157 8.08 -6.60 2.76
N ILE A 158 7.26 -5.59 3.07
CA ILE A 158 6.36 -5.59 4.25
C ILE A 158 5.31 -6.69 4.09
N ALA A 159 4.70 -6.82 2.89
CA ALA A 159 3.71 -7.85 2.63
C ALA A 159 4.27 -9.26 2.88
N GLU A 160 5.45 -9.55 2.34
CA GLU A 160 6.14 -10.83 2.51
C GLU A 160 6.57 -11.07 3.97
N LYS A 161 7.10 -10.05 4.64
CA LYS A 161 7.56 -10.09 6.04
C LYS A 161 6.45 -10.50 7.01
N TYR A 162 5.27 -9.92 6.85
CA TYR A 162 4.14 -10.18 7.73
C TYR A 162 3.12 -11.16 7.14
N ARG A 163 3.33 -11.64 5.91
CA ARG A 163 2.37 -12.47 5.19
C ARG A 163 0.97 -11.84 5.24
N ASN A 164 0.85 -10.63 4.72
CA ASN A 164 -0.33 -9.81 4.85
C ASN A 164 -0.48 -8.89 3.63
N PRO A 165 -1.69 -8.55 3.19
CA PRO A 165 -1.88 -7.50 2.20
C PRO A 165 -1.32 -6.16 2.68
N VAL A 166 -0.68 -5.42 1.77
CA VAL A 166 -0.21 -4.04 1.99
C VAL A 166 -0.85 -3.14 0.94
N ILE A 167 -1.28 -1.97 1.37
CA ILE A 167 -1.96 -1.00 0.52
C ILE A 167 -1.03 0.19 0.28
N VAL A 168 -0.87 0.59 -0.98
CA VAL A 168 -0.24 1.86 -1.36
C VAL A 168 -1.36 2.77 -1.84
N ALA A 169 -1.57 3.89 -1.17
CA ALA A 169 -2.72 4.76 -1.34
C ALA A 169 -2.34 6.20 -1.75
N PRO A 170 -1.89 6.42 -3.00
CA PRO A 170 -1.78 7.76 -3.55
C PRO A 170 -3.16 8.36 -3.75
N ASP A 171 -3.30 9.67 -3.65
CA ASP A 171 -4.52 10.31 -4.11
C ASP A 171 -4.50 10.56 -5.64
N GLY A 172 -5.68 10.84 -6.22
CA GLY A 172 -5.82 11.03 -7.65
C GLY A 172 -4.96 12.16 -8.23
N SER A 173 -4.59 13.18 -7.42
CA SER A 173 -3.66 14.25 -7.85
C SER A 173 -2.27 13.67 -8.11
N ILE A 174 -1.75 12.88 -7.19
CA ILE A 174 -0.44 12.22 -7.32
C ILE A 174 -0.47 11.24 -8.51
N GLY A 175 -1.53 10.46 -8.66
CA GLY A 175 -1.67 9.53 -9.78
C GLY A 175 -1.64 10.20 -11.16
N GLN A 176 -2.14 11.43 -11.26
CA GLN A 176 -2.26 12.16 -12.53
C GLN A 176 -1.13 13.17 -12.80
N MET A 177 -0.39 13.61 -11.77
CA MET A 177 0.72 14.56 -11.96
C MET A 177 1.89 13.92 -12.71
N VAL A 178 2.76 14.79 -13.27
CA VAL A 178 3.97 14.37 -13.98
C VAL A 178 5.16 15.01 -13.28
N GLU A 179 6.06 14.18 -12.78
CA GLU A 179 7.31 14.63 -12.14
C GLU A 179 8.50 13.78 -12.61
N SER A 180 9.70 14.25 -12.31
CA SER A 180 10.94 13.51 -12.57
C SER A 180 11.27 12.62 -11.38
N VAL A 181 11.39 11.32 -11.61
CA VAL A 181 11.71 10.32 -10.58
C VAL A 181 12.97 9.53 -10.92
N ASP A 182 13.59 8.99 -9.90
CA ASP A 182 14.68 8.01 -9.99
C ASP A 182 14.12 6.61 -9.79
N PHE A 183 14.35 5.72 -10.76
CA PHE A 183 14.04 4.31 -10.61
C PHE A 183 15.29 3.50 -10.23
N PRO A 184 15.17 2.37 -9.53
CA PRO A 184 16.22 1.36 -9.46
C PRO A 184 16.67 0.95 -10.88
N ASP A 185 17.96 0.68 -11.09
CA ASP A 185 18.47 0.33 -12.44
C ASP A 185 17.99 -1.06 -12.88
N ASP A 186 17.98 -2.00 -11.96
CA ASP A 186 17.64 -3.39 -12.22
C ASP A 186 16.22 -3.75 -11.80
N ILE A 187 15.64 -4.74 -12.47
CA ILE A 187 14.41 -5.41 -12.03
C ILE A 187 14.82 -6.48 -11.00
N THR A 188 14.24 -6.38 -9.81
CA THR A 188 14.44 -7.38 -8.77
C THR A 188 13.91 -8.74 -9.23
N LYS A 189 14.78 -9.74 -9.25
CA LYS A 189 14.35 -11.11 -9.51
C LYS A 189 13.74 -11.68 -8.22
N HIS A 190 12.43 -11.85 -8.23
CA HIS A 190 11.73 -12.51 -7.14
C HIS A 190 11.85 -14.02 -7.30
N ASP A 191 12.39 -14.66 -6.26
CA ASP A 191 12.50 -16.12 -6.19
C ASP A 191 11.23 -16.70 -5.55
N ILE A 192 10.41 -17.38 -6.35
CA ILE A 192 9.17 -18.03 -5.89
C ILE A 192 9.44 -19.20 -4.95
N ASP A 193 10.65 -19.74 -4.97
CA ASP A 193 11.07 -20.85 -4.14
C ASP A 193 11.64 -20.40 -2.78
N LYS A 194 11.73 -19.10 -2.56
CA LYS A 194 12.26 -18.49 -1.32
C LYS A 194 11.46 -18.90 -0.07
N TYR A 195 10.16 -19.15 -0.23
CA TYR A 195 9.26 -19.37 0.90
C TYR A 195 8.67 -20.78 0.89
N ASP A 196 8.83 -21.50 1.99
CA ASP A 196 8.32 -22.87 2.20
C ASP A 196 6.80 -22.92 2.38
N TRP A 197 6.15 -21.80 2.68
CA TRP A 197 4.71 -21.72 2.89
C TRP A 197 3.89 -21.69 1.59
N THR A 198 4.49 -21.52 0.43
CA THR A 198 3.80 -21.40 -0.86
C THR A 198 3.27 -22.75 -1.36
N ILE A 199 2.18 -22.74 -2.14
CA ILE A 199 1.63 -23.96 -2.77
C ILE A 199 2.64 -24.58 -3.75
N HIS A 200 3.50 -23.76 -4.34
CA HIS A 200 4.51 -24.21 -5.30
C HIS A 200 5.42 -25.32 -4.73
N HIS A 201 5.78 -25.23 -3.46
CA HIS A 201 6.63 -26.22 -2.78
C HIS A 201 5.95 -27.55 -2.45
N THR A 202 4.65 -27.70 -2.72
CA THR A 202 3.90 -28.90 -2.29
C THR A 202 3.63 -29.89 -3.41
N ARG A 203 4.27 -29.77 -4.56
CA ARG A 203 4.15 -30.76 -5.63
C ARG A 203 4.72 -32.11 -5.18
N GLY A 204 3.83 -33.02 -4.78
CA GLY A 204 4.20 -34.38 -4.38
C GLY A 204 4.27 -34.65 -2.87
N GLU A 205 4.05 -33.66 -2.02
CA GLU A 205 4.02 -33.75 -0.56
C GLU A 205 2.64 -33.40 0.01
N LYS A 206 2.51 -33.27 1.33
CA LYS A 206 1.27 -32.88 2.00
C LYS A 206 0.68 -31.61 1.38
N HIS A 207 -0.58 -31.66 0.98
CA HIS A 207 -1.30 -30.48 0.48
C HIS A 207 -1.28 -29.35 1.51
N LYS A 208 -0.78 -28.19 1.11
CA LYS A 208 -0.98 -26.96 1.87
C LYS A 208 -2.32 -26.36 1.46
N THR A 209 -3.15 -26.07 2.42
CA THR A 209 -4.44 -25.41 2.21
C THR A 209 -4.33 -23.99 2.69
N PHE A 210 -4.62 -23.03 1.80
CA PHE A 210 -4.82 -21.64 2.16
C PHE A 210 -6.31 -21.44 2.37
N CYS A 211 -6.78 -21.80 3.56
CA CYS A 211 -8.15 -21.60 3.95
C CYS A 211 -8.23 -20.36 4.84
N PRO A 212 -9.16 -19.42 4.57
CA PRO A 212 -9.42 -18.30 5.48
C PRO A 212 -10.16 -18.73 6.74
N ASP A 213 -10.59 -19.99 6.81
CA ASP A 213 -11.07 -20.61 8.02
C ASP A 213 -9.91 -20.92 8.98
N PHE A 214 -10.27 -21.19 10.22
CA PHE A 214 -9.29 -21.48 11.28
C PHE A 214 -8.26 -22.51 10.83
N TYR A 215 -7.03 -22.27 11.27
CA TYR A 215 -5.95 -23.24 11.08
C TYR A 215 -6.36 -24.57 11.71
N TYR A 216 -6.46 -25.61 10.91
CA TYR A 216 -6.89 -26.95 11.37
C TYR A 216 -6.02 -27.54 12.48
N ASP A 217 -4.81 -27.00 12.67
CA ASP A 217 -3.80 -27.52 13.59
C ASP A 217 -3.66 -26.70 14.87
N ILE A 218 -4.43 -25.60 15.04
CA ILE A 218 -4.37 -24.72 16.21
C ILE A 218 -5.80 -24.37 16.72
N THR A 219 -5.89 -24.04 17.99
CA THR A 219 -7.14 -23.59 18.60
C THR A 219 -7.52 -22.18 18.15
N LEU A 220 -8.77 -21.80 18.35
CA LEU A 220 -9.26 -20.43 18.12
C LEU A 220 -8.44 -19.39 18.89
N ASP A 221 -8.17 -19.67 20.18
CA ASP A 221 -7.41 -18.76 21.04
C ASP A 221 -5.97 -18.55 20.52
N GLU A 222 -5.30 -19.63 20.11
CA GLU A 222 -3.98 -19.55 19.50
C GLU A 222 -4.00 -18.75 18.20
N SER A 223 -5.04 -18.90 17.38
CA SER A 223 -5.21 -18.11 16.14
C SER A 223 -5.38 -16.62 16.44
N VAL A 224 -6.18 -16.26 17.44
CA VAL A 224 -6.37 -14.86 17.86
C VAL A 224 -5.07 -14.25 18.35
N GLU A 225 -4.30 -14.98 19.16
CA GLU A 225 -2.98 -14.49 19.65
C GLU A 225 -1.98 -14.31 18.50
N LEU A 226 -1.96 -15.18 17.49
CA LEU A 226 -1.12 -15.01 16.30
C LEU A 226 -1.48 -13.75 15.50
N VAL A 227 -2.78 -13.52 15.26
CA VAL A 227 -3.24 -12.32 14.55
C VAL A 227 -2.89 -11.06 15.33
N LYS A 228 -3.13 -11.06 16.65
CA LYS A 228 -2.79 -9.95 17.53
C LYS A 228 -1.29 -9.66 17.52
N ALA A 229 -0.45 -10.68 17.72
CA ALA A 229 1.00 -10.52 17.70
C ALA A 229 1.51 -9.95 16.37
N LYS A 230 0.90 -10.38 15.23
CA LYS A 230 1.20 -9.82 13.91
C LYS A 230 0.83 -8.34 13.83
N ILE A 231 -0.36 -7.95 14.29
CA ILE A 231 -0.82 -6.56 14.29
C ILE A 231 0.09 -5.70 15.16
N ASP A 232 0.38 -6.12 16.39
CA ASP A 232 1.25 -5.40 17.32
C ASP A 232 2.65 -5.19 16.72
N ALA A 233 3.17 -6.21 16.04
CA ALA A 233 4.46 -6.12 15.35
C ALA A 233 4.44 -5.14 14.16
N MET A 234 3.35 -5.14 13.36
CA MET A 234 3.18 -4.16 12.26
C MET A 234 3.06 -2.74 12.81
N GLU A 235 2.24 -2.51 13.83
CA GLU A 235 2.08 -1.20 14.47
C GLU A 235 3.41 -0.66 15.00
N LYS A 236 4.19 -1.50 15.65
CA LYS A 236 5.47 -1.12 16.25
C LYS A 236 6.57 -0.82 15.22
N ASN A 237 6.62 -1.59 14.13
CA ASN A 237 7.78 -1.59 13.26
C ASN A 237 7.57 -0.83 11.96
N GLU A 238 6.31 -0.65 11.52
CA GLU A 238 6.00 -0.10 10.20
C GLU A 238 5.32 1.29 10.25
N ALA A 239 5.14 1.86 11.44
CA ALA A 239 4.73 3.26 11.57
C ALA A 239 5.84 4.18 11.06
N ARG A 240 5.52 4.99 10.05
CA ARG A 240 6.44 5.94 9.41
C ARG A 240 5.80 7.31 9.35
N ALA A 241 6.58 8.34 9.64
CA ALA A 241 6.19 9.72 9.47
C ALA A 241 7.43 10.57 9.22
N GLU A 242 7.29 11.61 8.45
CA GLU A 242 8.28 12.67 8.32
C GLU A 242 7.94 13.78 9.33
N GLU A 243 8.90 14.14 10.16
CA GLU A 243 8.80 15.28 11.06
C GLU A 243 9.37 16.52 10.36
N PHE A 244 8.59 17.59 10.30
CA PHE A 244 8.99 18.82 9.63
C PHE A 244 8.80 20.02 10.56
N MET A 245 9.90 20.63 11.01
CA MET A 245 9.92 21.78 11.92
C MET A 245 9.14 21.55 13.24
N THR A 246 9.29 20.34 13.85
CA THR A 246 8.54 19.94 15.05
C THR A 246 9.23 20.26 16.37
N GLU A 247 10.54 20.54 16.37
CA GLU A 247 11.40 20.61 17.55
C GLU A 247 10.93 21.62 18.61
N ASP A 248 10.30 22.72 18.20
CA ASP A 248 9.83 23.82 19.05
C ASP A 248 8.32 24.07 18.91
N ALA A 249 7.56 23.03 18.47
CA ALA A 249 6.16 23.20 18.11
C ALA A 249 5.22 23.33 19.31
N GLU A 250 4.37 24.34 19.30
CA GLU A 250 3.19 24.45 20.17
C GLU A 250 1.94 23.84 19.54
N LEU A 251 1.91 23.76 18.19
CA LEU A 251 0.84 23.17 17.40
C LEU A 251 1.42 22.26 16.33
N VAL A 252 0.98 21.02 16.27
CA VAL A 252 1.37 20.03 15.25
C VAL A 252 0.22 19.80 14.31
N LEU A 253 0.49 19.88 12.99
CA LEU A 253 -0.45 19.52 11.94
C LEU A 253 -0.07 18.15 11.39
N VAL A 254 -1.04 17.23 11.27
CA VAL A 254 -0.84 15.89 10.71
C VAL A 254 -1.60 15.78 9.40
N SER A 255 -0.92 15.37 8.33
CA SER A 255 -1.53 15.20 7.01
C SER A 255 -0.77 14.14 6.18
N TYR A 256 -1.35 13.71 5.05
CA TYR A 256 -0.73 12.74 4.16
C TYR A 256 -1.08 13.04 2.69
N GLY A 257 -0.41 12.36 1.75
CA GLY A 257 -0.65 12.49 0.32
C GLY A 257 -0.41 13.92 -0.19
N THR A 258 -1.16 14.36 -1.17
CA THR A 258 -1.07 15.72 -1.73
C THR A 258 -1.27 16.81 -0.66
N THR A 259 -2.14 16.57 0.33
CA THR A 259 -2.38 17.53 1.42
C THR A 259 -1.09 17.80 2.20
N SER A 260 -0.20 16.83 2.36
CA SER A 260 1.07 17.01 3.08
C SER A 260 1.97 18.07 2.41
N ARG A 261 1.98 18.14 1.09
CA ARG A 261 2.76 19.14 0.33
C ARG A 261 2.24 20.55 0.58
N ILE A 262 0.91 20.69 0.59
CA ILE A 262 0.25 21.99 0.86
C ILE A 262 0.53 22.43 2.30
N VAL A 263 0.44 21.52 3.26
CA VAL A 263 0.67 21.83 4.67
C VAL A 263 2.15 22.18 4.93
N LYS A 264 3.12 21.50 4.31
CA LYS A 264 4.54 21.88 4.40
C LYS A 264 4.78 23.32 3.96
N GLU A 265 4.21 23.70 2.83
CA GLU A 265 4.33 25.08 2.33
C GLU A 265 3.65 26.07 3.28
N ALA A 266 2.43 25.75 3.74
CA ALA A 266 1.71 26.59 4.69
C ALA A 266 2.47 26.79 6.00
N VAL A 267 3.10 25.72 6.54
CA VAL A 267 3.94 25.80 7.75
C VAL A 267 5.19 26.66 7.47
N THR A 268 5.83 26.49 6.33
CA THR A 268 6.99 27.31 5.94
C THR A 268 6.64 28.79 5.89
N GLU A 269 5.50 29.15 5.34
CA GLU A 269 5.02 30.54 5.33
C GLU A 269 4.60 31.01 6.72
N ALA A 270 3.88 30.19 7.49
CA ALA A 270 3.46 30.55 8.84
C ALA A 270 4.64 30.80 9.80
N ARG A 271 5.71 29.99 9.67
CA ARG A 271 6.94 30.14 10.46
C ARG A 271 7.67 31.48 10.24
N LYS A 272 7.46 32.14 9.11
CA LYS A 272 7.98 33.50 8.86
C LYS A 272 7.29 34.56 9.72
N ILE A 273 6.03 34.29 10.12
CA ILE A 273 5.18 35.21 10.87
C ILE A 273 5.14 34.82 12.35
N ALA A 274 5.05 33.54 12.66
CA ALA A 274 4.97 32.97 14.01
C ALA A 274 5.87 31.74 14.12
N PRO A 275 7.03 31.81 14.79
CA PRO A 275 8.07 30.77 14.73
C PRO A 275 7.72 29.43 15.42
N THR A 276 6.57 29.29 16.06
CA THR A 276 6.18 28.11 16.86
C THR A 276 5.23 27.14 16.18
N TYR A 277 4.87 27.30 14.90
CA TYR A 277 4.05 26.35 14.17
C TYR A 277 4.90 25.26 13.48
N SER A 278 4.49 24.00 13.56
CA SER A 278 5.18 22.88 12.96
C SER A 278 4.23 21.85 12.33
N TYR A 279 4.80 20.81 11.72
CA TYR A 279 4.07 19.90 10.87
C TYR A 279 4.69 18.48 10.87
N THR A 280 3.85 17.45 10.84
CA THR A 280 4.26 16.04 10.66
C THR A 280 3.47 15.42 9.52
N THR A 281 4.11 14.69 8.59
CA THR A 281 3.45 13.83 7.60
C THR A 281 3.53 12.39 8.05
N GLY A 282 2.42 11.65 7.95
CA GLY A 282 2.39 10.21 8.22
C GLY A 282 2.28 9.42 6.92
N ALA A 283 3.19 8.47 6.70
CA ALA A 283 3.08 7.47 5.67
C ALA A 283 3.07 6.08 6.34
N GLY A 284 2.02 5.29 6.10
CA GLY A 284 1.99 3.90 6.51
C GLY A 284 1.74 3.64 7.99
N TYR A 285 0.57 3.97 8.49
CA TYR A 285 0.14 3.58 9.83
C TYR A 285 -1.00 2.56 9.77
N PRO A 286 -0.90 1.38 10.42
CA PRO A 286 -1.97 0.38 10.43
C PRO A 286 -3.25 0.88 11.12
N ARG A 287 -3.12 1.91 11.94
CA ARG A 287 -4.23 2.63 12.56
C ARG A 287 -4.06 4.13 12.35
N VAL A 288 -4.44 4.64 11.19
CA VAL A 288 -4.64 6.09 11.02
C VAL A 288 -5.83 6.59 11.87
N SER A 289 -6.27 5.79 12.83
CA SER A 289 -7.38 6.11 13.71
C SER A 289 -7.04 7.14 14.77
N ASN A 290 -5.76 7.47 14.95
CA ASN A 290 -5.40 8.35 16.04
C ASN A 290 -4.40 9.41 15.57
N ILE A 291 -4.94 10.44 14.89
CA ILE A 291 -4.19 11.66 14.58
C ILE A 291 -3.54 12.24 15.85
N ILE A 292 -4.23 12.09 17.00
CA ILE A 292 -3.71 12.49 18.30
C ILE A 292 -2.49 11.64 18.69
N ASP A 293 -2.55 10.32 18.53
CA ASP A 293 -1.42 9.40 18.80
C ASP A 293 -0.18 9.72 17.96
N ILE A 294 -0.37 10.05 16.67
CA ILE A 294 0.74 10.44 15.78
C ILE A 294 1.33 11.77 16.25
N ALA A 295 0.48 12.74 16.55
CA ALA A 295 0.92 14.05 17.05
C ALA A 295 1.63 13.91 18.40
N GLU A 296 1.13 13.10 19.34
CA GLU A 296 1.78 12.82 20.62
C GLU A 296 3.11 12.10 20.46
N LYS A 297 3.22 11.13 19.56
CA LYS A 297 4.49 10.43 19.25
C LYS A 297 5.49 11.34 18.54
N ALA A 298 5.03 12.23 17.65
CA ALA A 298 5.88 13.24 17.04
C ALA A 298 6.45 14.20 18.08
N LEU A 299 5.61 14.70 18.98
CA LEU A 299 6.02 15.57 20.08
C LEU A 299 6.97 14.87 21.06
N ALA A 300 6.85 13.55 21.24
CA ALA A 300 7.74 12.73 22.04
C ALA A 300 9.05 12.35 21.33
N GLY A 301 9.20 12.64 20.04
CA GLY A 301 10.35 12.23 19.21
C GLY A 301 10.42 10.71 18.98
N GLU A 302 9.27 10.02 19.03
CA GLU A 302 9.19 8.56 18.94
C GLU A 302 8.92 8.06 17.51
N LEU A 303 8.61 8.94 16.54
CA LEU A 303 8.40 8.57 15.15
C LEU A 303 9.75 8.39 14.43
N LYS A 304 9.81 7.40 13.54
CA LYS A 304 10.97 7.18 12.69
C LYS A 304 10.86 8.07 11.45
N GLU A 305 11.97 8.71 11.08
CA GLU A 305 12.10 9.36 9.78
C GLU A 305 11.97 8.32 8.64
N VAL A 306 11.38 8.74 7.54
CA VAL A 306 11.23 7.93 6.31
C VAL A 306 12.51 7.98 5.48
#